data_b683da2efafe9313dcc7dda973bf3040
#
_entry.id   b683da2efafe9313dcc7dda973bf3040
#
_cell.length_a   1.000
_cell.length_b   1.000
_cell.length_c   1.000
_cell.angle_alpha   90.00
_cell.angle_beta   90.00
_cell.angle_gamma   90.00
#
_symmetry.space_group_name_H-M   'P 1'
#
loop_
_entity.id
_entity.type
_entity.pdbx_description
1 polymer ?
#
loop_
_entity_poly.entity_id
_entity_poly.type
_entity_poly.pdbx_seq_one_letter_code
_entity_poly.pdbx_strand_id
1 'polypeptide(L)' 'APRVALTLSLEAIAQRHQTRDPAIEEAYSTGEYTITEIAEFFSMHRSTASRIARRRGMFLTSF' A
#
# COMPACT_ATOMS: atom_id res chain seq x y z
N ALA A 1 -3.85 -8.58 16.89
CA ALA A 1 -5.16 -9.10 16.56
C ALA A 1 -5.24 -9.44 15.10
N PRO A 2 -5.92 -10.50 14.79
CA PRO A 2 -6.02 -10.90 13.40
C PRO A 2 -6.83 -9.92 12.59
N ARG A 3 -6.42 -9.74 11.39
CA ARG A 3 -7.18 -8.91 10.48
C ARG A 3 -8.34 -9.71 9.94
N VAL A 4 -9.37 -8.99 9.56
CA VAL A 4 -10.54 -9.67 9.06
C VAL A 4 -10.24 -10.34 7.74
N ALA A 5 -10.92 -11.43 7.49
CA ALA A 5 -10.66 -12.20 6.30
C ALA A 5 -11.04 -11.47 5.02
N LEU A 6 -11.85 -10.43 5.12
CA LEU A 6 -12.28 -9.70 3.92
C LEU A 6 -11.17 -8.87 3.29
N THR A 7 -10.11 -8.58 4.05
CA THR A 7 -9.03 -7.77 3.57
C THR A 7 -7.88 -8.66 3.11
N LEU A 8 -7.38 -8.40 1.90
CA LEU A 8 -6.25 -9.14 1.40
C LEU A 8 -5.01 -8.85 2.23
N SER A 9 -4.18 -9.86 2.43
CA SER A 9 -2.91 -9.64 3.10
C SER A 9 -1.98 -8.86 2.18
N LEU A 10 -0.97 -8.24 2.79
CA LEU A 10 0.02 -7.51 1.98
C LEU A 10 0.69 -8.43 0.97
N GLU A 11 0.93 -9.67 1.39
CA GLU A 11 1.55 -10.63 0.48
C GLU A 11 0.65 -10.89 -0.72
N ALA A 12 -0.64 -11.07 -0.49
CA ALA A 12 -1.58 -11.32 -1.57
C ALA A 12 -1.67 -10.13 -2.50
N ILE A 13 -1.69 -8.92 -1.93
CA ILE A 13 -1.72 -7.72 -2.74
C ILE A 13 -0.47 -7.62 -3.60
N ALA A 14 0.69 -7.90 -3.00
CA ALA A 14 1.95 -7.83 -3.74
C ALA A 14 1.96 -8.80 -4.90
N GLN A 15 1.37 -9.97 -4.71
CA GLN A 15 1.37 -10.99 -5.76
C GLN A 15 0.46 -10.63 -6.92
N ARG A 16 -0.50 -9.76 -6.70
CA ARG A 16 -1.41 -9.34 -7.76
C ARG A 16 -0.78 -8.36 -8.73
N HIS A 17 0.36 -7.81 -8.38
CA HIS A 17 1.01 -6.78 -9.19
C HIS A 17 2.42 -7.22 -9.53
N GLN A 18 2.88 -6.81 -10.71
CA GLN A 18 4.22 -7.16 -11.14
C GLN A 18 5.27 -6.31 -10.47
N THR A 19 4.91 -5.10 -10.09
CA THR A 19 5.83 -4.19 -9.42
C THR A 19 5.25 -3.79 -8.08
N ARG A 20 6.10 -3.22 -7.22
CA ARG A 20 5.69 -2.86 -5.88
C ARG A 20 4.83 -1.59 -5.85
N ASP A 21 5.03 -0.67 -6.78
CA ASP A 21 4.36 0.62 -6.71
C ASP A 21 2.84 0.48 -6.73
N PRO A 22 2.24 -0.19 -7.72
CA PRO A 22 0.80 -0.35 -7.68
C PRO A 22 0.33 -1.19 -6.50
N ALA A 23 1.16 -2.13 -6.03
CA ALA A 23 0.79 -2.91 -4.86
C ALA A 23 0.71 -2.02 -3.63
N ILE A 24 1.66 -1.10 -3.48
CA ILE A 24 1.66 -0.17 -2.36
C ILE A 24 0.44 0.74 -2.44
N GLU A 25 0.10 1.21 -3.62
CA GLU A 25 -1.06 2.06 -3.79
C GLU A 25 -2.33 1.33 -3.41
N GLU A 26 -2.46 0.09 -3.83
CA GLU A 26 -3.63 -0.69 -3.46
C GLU A 26 -3.69 -0.94 -1.97
N ALA A 27 -2.57 -1.33 -1.38
CA ALA A 27 -2.52 -1.63 0.04
C ALA A 27 -2.94 -0.42 0.87
N TYR A 28 -2.46 0.75 0.48
CA TYR A 28 -2.80 1.95 1.21
C TYR A 28 -4.27 2.32 1.04
N SER A 29 -4.81 2.11 -0.15
CA SER A 29 -6.17 2.50 -0.45
C SER A 29 -7.20 1.66 0.29
N THR A 30 -6.81 0.46 0.74
CA THR A 30 -7.74 -0.38 1.51
C THR A 30 -8.04 0.21 2.88
N GLY A 31 -7.15 1.05 3.40
CA GLY A 31 -7.31 1.60 4.73
C GLY A 31 -7.00 0.64 5.85
N GLU A 32 -6.56 -0.57 5.52
CA GLU A 32 -6.27 -1.59 6.53
C GLU A 32 -4.81 -1.60 6.97
N TYR A 33 -3.95 -0.95 6.21
CA TYR A 33 -2.52 -0.96 6.50
C TYR A 33 -2.00 0.44 6.64
N THR A 34 -1.07 0.62 7.59
CA THR A 34 -0.41 1.90 7.75
C THR A 34 0.78 1.98 6.81
N ILE A 35 1.25 3.21 6.59
CA ILE A 35 2.44 3.42 5.77
C ILE A 35 3.62 2.67 6.36
N THR A 36 3.74 2.65 7.69
CA THR A 36 4.83 1.94 8.34
C THR A 36 4.79 0.45 8.03
N GLU A 37 3.60 -0.14 8.12
CA GLU A 37 3.44 -1.56 7.84
C GLU A 37 3.80 -1.87 6.38
N ILE A 38 3.34 -1.05 5.47
CA ILE A 38 3.60 -1.24 4.05
C ILE A 38 5.09 -1.12 3.76
N ALA A 39 5.72 -0.09 4.34
CA ALA A 39 7.14 0.12 4.12
C ALA A 39 7.97 -1.05 4.63
N GLU A 40 7.61 -1.58 5.80
CA GLU A 40 8.34 -2.71 6.35
C GLU A 40 8.17 -3.94 5.49
N PHE A 41 6.97 -4.18 5.00
CA PHE A 41 6.74 -5.34 4.17
C PHE A 41 7.55 -5.29 2.87
N PHE A 42 7.63 -4.11 2.28
CA PHE A 42 8.34 -3.95 1.01
C PHE A 42 9.79 -3.55 1.19
N SER A 43 10.28 -3.54 2.42
CA SER A 43 11.68 -3.26 2.74
C SER A 43 12.13 -1.91 2.21
N MET A 44 11.35 -0.89 2.48
CA MET A 44 11.67 0.46 2.05
C MET A 44 11.43 1.43 3.19
N HIS A 45 11.97 2.63 3.04
CA HIS A 45 11.75 3.69 4.01
C HIS A 45 10.30 4.16 3.92
N ARG A 46 9.73 4.50 5.07
CA ARG A 46 8.31 4.88 5.08
C ARG A 46 8.03 6.14 4.27
N SER A 47 9.00 7.04 4.16
CA SER A 47 8.76 8.24 3.33
C SER A 47 8.65 7.88 1.87
N THR A 48 9.39 6.87 1.43
CA THR A 48 9.27 6.38 0.06
C THR A 48 7.90 5.73 -0.15
N ALA A 49 7.50 4.90 0.80
CA ALA A 49 6.19 4.24 0.70
C ALA A 49 5.07 5.27 0.71
N SER A 50 5.19 6.29 1.55
CA SER A 50 4.19 7.34 1.62
C SER A 50 4.08 8.08 0.29
N ARG A 51 5.21 8.39 -0.32
CA ARG A 51 5.20 9.09 -1.60
C ARG A 51 4.50 8.25 -2.66
N ILE A 52 4.83 6.96 -2.71
CA ILE A 52 4.22 6.08 -3.69
C ILE A 52 2.73 5.94 -3.44
N ALA A 53 2.36 5.73 -2.19
CA ALA A 53 0.96 5.53 -1.84
C ALA A 53 0.12 6.76 -2.17
N ARG A 54 0.67 7.93 -1.97
CA ARG A 54 -0.06 9.18 -2.17
C ARG A 54 -0.13 9.62 -3.61
N ARG A 55 0.64 9.00 -4.49
CA ARG A 55 0.63 9.40 -5.89
C ARG A 55 -0.78 9.36 -6.46
N ARG A 56 -1.51 8.30 -6.12
CA ARG A 56 -2.86 8.14 -6.62
C ARG A 56 -3.78 9.20 -6.03
N GLY A 57 -3.63 9.47 -4.74
CA GLY A 57 -4.45 10.49 -4.10
C GLY A 57 -4.18 11.87 -4.64
N MET A 58 -2.91 12.18 -4.84
CA MET A 58 -2.56 13.47 -5.41
C MET A 58 -3.12 13.63 -6.80
N PHE A 59 -3.10 12.57 -7.57
CA PHE A 59 -3.64 12.62 -8.91
C PHE A 59 -5.13 12.94 -8.88
N LEU A 60 -5.85 12.32 -7.96
CA LEU A 60 -7.28 12.55 -7.85
C LEU A 60 -7.62 13.94 -7.37
N THR A 61 -6.75 14.54 -6.58
CA THR A 61 -7.02 15.86 -6.02
C THR A 61 -6.50 16.99 -6.89
N SER A 62 -5.85 16.67 -7.96
CA SER A 62 -5.27 17.71 -8.82
C SER A 62 -6.31 18.35 -9.72
N PHE A 63 -7.54 17.97 -9.58
CA PHE A 63 -8.61 18.65 -10.31
C PHE A 63 -8.90 19.99 -9.66
#